data_a0683186797ead654af8f19d1ee7f8e7
#
_entry.id   a0683186797ead654af8f19d1ee7f8e7
#
_cell.length_a   1.000
_cell.length_b   1.000
_cell.length_c   1.000
_cell.angle_alpha   90.00
_cell.angle_beta   90.00
_cell.angle_gamma   90.00
#
_symmetry.space_group_name_H-M   'P 1'
#
loop_
_entity.id
_entity.type
_entity.pdbx_description
1 polymer ?
#
loop_
_entity_poly.entity_id
_entity_poly.type
_entity_poly.pdbx_seq_one_letter_code
_entity_poly.pdbx_strand_id
1 'polypeptide(L)'
;FRIASSEALGLIESLASFGASVRPRVPRHPPLVRAMPGQFLHARTCYDHLAGEMAVEVCRAMLTARWLVAEGQEFKTTRLGREKLSALGIDSSREYKGRRAFARGCVDLTQRRPHLAGELGATLLDFYVREGWVLRTRDSRVVTITPRGHQAFRRKPGVST
;
A
#
# COMPACT_ATOMS: atom_id res chain seq x y z
N PHE A 1 -6.08 3.81 -18.03
CA PHE A 1 -7.33 3.14 -17.59
C PHE A 1 -7.69 3.59 -16.20
N ARG A 2 -8.93 4.00 -15.99
CA ARG A 2 -9.47 4.41 -14.71
C ARG A 2 -10.55 3.41 -14.30
N ILE A 3 -10.41 2.81 -13.11
CA ILE A 3 -11.42 1.88 -12.59
C ILE A 3 -12.63 2.71 -12.15
N ALA A 4 -13.80 2.36 -12.65
CA ALA A 4 -15.01 3.20 -12.53
C ALA A 4 -15.70 3.10 -11.16
N SER A 5 -15.44 2.02 -10.38
CA SER A 5 -16.10 1.85 -9.07
C SER A 5 -15.18 1.23 -8.02
N SER A 6 -15.46 1.54 -6.76
CA SER A 6 -14.75 0.98 -5.60
C SER A 6 -14.99 -0.52 -5.45
N GLU A 7 -16.16 -1.00 -5.88
CA GLU A 7 -16.53 -2.42 -5.87
C GLU A 7 -15.70 -3.22 -6.88
N ALA A 8 -15.55 -2.67 -8.11
CA ALA A 8 -14.70 -3.27 -9.14
C ALA A 8 -13.24 -3.34 -8.67
N LEU A 9 -12.75 -2.29 -8.03
CA LEU A 9 -11.42 -2.27 -7.43
C LEU A 9 -11.27 -3.35 -6.35
N GLY A 10 -12.23 -3.47 -5.44
CA GLY A 10 -12.24 -4.49 -4.39
C GLY A 10 -12.24 -5.93 -4.95
N LEU A 11 -12.98 -6.17 -6.04
CA LEU A 11 -12.98 -7.45 -6.72
C LEU A 11 -11.61 -7.78 -7.35
N ILE A 12 -11.01 -6.82 -8.04
CA ILE A 12 -9.68 -6.98 -8.66
C ILE A 12 -8.61 -7.25 -7.60
N GLU A 13 -8.62 -6.51 -6.49
CA GLU A 13 -7.71 -6.74 -5.36
C GLU A 13 -7.91 -8.13 -4.75
N SER A 14 -9.15 -8.60 -4.64
CA SER A 14 -9.48 -9.94 -4.13
C SER A 14 -8.96 -11.04 -5.06
N LEU A 15 -9.16 -10.90 -6.37
CA LEU A 15 -8.65 -11.84 -7.36
C LEU A 15 -7.11 -11.86 -7.39
N ALA A 16 -6.46 -10.70 -7.27
CA ALA A 16 -5.01 -10.61 -7.19
C ALA A 16 -4.46 -11.32 -5.94
N SER A 17 -5.14 -11.16 -4.79
CA SER A 17 -4.78 -11.83 -3.54
C SER A 17 -5.00 -13.34 -3.61
N PHE A 18 -6.11 -13.78 -4.22
CA PHE A 18 -6.39 -15.20 -4.44
C PHE A 18 -5.34 -15.83 -5.36
N GLY A 19 -5.02 -15.20 -6.49
CA GLY A 19 -3.99 -15.67 -7.41
C GLY A 19 -2.60 -15.78 -6.75
N ALA A 20 -2.31 -14.96 -5.75
CA ALA A 20 -1.06 -15.02 -5.00
C ALA A 20 -1.05 -16.13 -3.93
N SER A 21 -2.22 -16.53 -3.41
CA SER A 21 -2.36 -17.62 -2.42
C SER A 21 -2.28 -19.02 -3.08
N VAL A 22 -2.72 -19.13 -4.33
CA VAL A 22 -2.54 -20.34 -5.13
C VAL A 22 -1.08 -20.40 -5.54
N ARG A 23 -0.28 -21.27 -4.92
CA ARG A 23 1.14 -21.48 -5.31
C ARG A 23 1.21 -21.98 -6.76
N PRO A 24 1.51 -21.14 -7.77
CA PRO A 24 1.82 -21.68 -9.08
C PRO A 24 3.18 -22.42 -8.97
N ARG A 25 3.28 -23.60 -9.57
CA ARG A 25 4.58 -24.14 -9.96
C ARG A 25 5.18 -23.14 -10.94
N VAL A 26 6.01 -22.24 -10.43
CA VAL A 26 6.64 -21.20 -11.24
C VAL A 26 7.61 -21.91 -12.19
N PRO A 27 7.42 -21.82 -13.52
CA PRO A 27 8.46 -22.21 -14.46
C PRO A 27 9.73 -21.41 -14.13
N ARG A 28 10.91 -22.02 -14.31
CA ARG A 28 12.21 -21.37 -14.08
C ARG A 28 12.55 -20.30 -15.14
N HIS A 29 11.61 -19.50 -15.54
CA HIS A 29 11.91 -18.32 -16.35
C HIS A 29 12.46 -17.22 -15.46
N PRO A 30 13.50 -16.47 -15.92
CA PRO A 30 14.00 -15.34 -15.16
C PRO A 30 12.82 -14.40 -14.90
N PRO A 31 12.60 -13.97 -13.67
CA PRO A 31 11.43 -13.18 -13.33
C PRO A 31 11.44 -11.90 -14.19
N LEU A 32 10.28 -11.58 -14.79
CA LEU A 32 10.00 -10.33 -15.52
C LEU A 32 10.50 -9.08 -14.78
N VAL A 33 10.65 -9.20 -13.47
CA VAL A 33 11.21 -8.19 -12.56
C VAL A 33 12.60 -7.70 -12.98
N ARG A 34 13.46 -8.53 -13.58
CA ARG A 34 14.81 -8.09 -14.02
C ARG A 34 14.79 -7.10 -15.17
N ALA A 35 13.71 -7.05 -15.94
CA ALA A 35 13.55 -6.11 -17.06
C ALA A 35 12.81 -4.82 -16.67
N MET A 36 12.33 -4.71 -15.42
CA MET A 36 11.58 -3.52 -14.98
C MET A 36 12.52 -2.40 -14.55
N PRO A 37 12.22 -1.13 -14.91
CA PRO A 37 13.01 0.01 -14.46
C PRO A 37 13.08 0.08 -12.92
N GLY A 38 14.26 0.42 -12.37
CA GLY A 38 14.48 0.50 -10.93
C GLY A 38 13.49 1.43 -10.21
N GLN A 39 13.12 2.55 -10.84
CA GLN A 39 12.11 3.45 -10.31
C GLN A 39 10.74 2.78 -10.14
N PHE A 40 10.34 1.91 -11.09
CA PHE A 40 9.09 1.15 -11.01
C PHE A 40 9.13 0.10 -9.89
N LEU A 41 10.28 -0.51 -9.66
CA LEU A 41 10.49 -1.47 -8.57
C LEU A 41 10.40 -0.75 -7.22
N HIS A 42 11.00 0.44 -7.13
CA HIS A 42 11.10 1.21 -5.90
C HIS A 42 9.75 1.75 -5.42
N ALA A 43 9.03 2.50 -6.28
CA ALA A 43 7.74 3.07 -5.93
C ALA A 43 6.84 3.25 -7.14
N ARG A 44 5.59 2.81 -7.02
CA ARG A 44 4.55 2.95 -8.04
C ARG A 44 3.16 2.97 -7.42
N THR A 45 2.15 3.23 -8.22
CA THR A 45 0.77 2.99 -7.82
C THR A 45 0.31 1.58 -8.21
N CYS A 46 -0.44 0.95 -7.33
CA CYS A 46 -1.26 -0.23 -7.61
C CYS A 46 -2.72 0.21 -7.45
N TYR A 47 -3.37 0.51 -8.58
CA TYR A 47 -4.68 1.17 -8.63
C TYR A 47 -4.66 2.52 -7.90
N ASP A 48 -5.17 2.60 -6.67
CA ASP A 48 -5.31 3.82 -5.88
C ASP A 48 -4.39 3.89 -4.65
N HIS A 49 -3.54 2.90 -4.43
CA HIS A 49 -2.63 2.84 -3.29
C HIS A 49 -1.16 2.68 -3.71
N LEU A 50 -0.24 2.94 -2.79
CA LEU A 50 1.20 2.82 -3.03
C LEU A 50 1.62 1.35 -3.12
N ALA A 51 2.55 1.04 -4.03
CA ALA A 51 3.15 -0.27 -4.24
C ALA A 51 4.65 -0.16 -4.51
N GLY A 52 5.33 -1.30 -4.60
CA GLY A 52 6.77 -1.39 -4.74
C GLY A 52 7.46 -1.55 -3.39
N GLU A 53 8.77 -1.46 -3.40
CA GLU A 53 9.63 -1.60 -2.22
C GLU A 53 9.17 -0.73 -1.05
N MET A 54 8.97 0.57 -1.32
CA MET A 54 8.55 1.55 -0.31
C MET A 54 7.23 1.17 0.36
N ALA A 55 6.25 0.71 -0.42
CA ALA A 55 4.96 0.32 0.13
C ALA A 55 5.04 -0.92 1.01
N VAL A 56 5.83 -1.91 0.61
CA VAL A 56 6.09 -3.12 1.41
C VAL A 56 6.78 -2.76 2.73
N GLU A 57 7.75 -1.85 2.69
CA GLU A 57 8.44 -1.38 3.90
C GLU A 57 7.51 -0.62 4.84
N VAL A 58 6.67 0.28 4.31
CA VAL A 58 5.67 1.00 5.10
C VAL A 58 4.70 0.02 5.77
N CYS A 59 4.15 -0.93 5.02
CA CYS A 59 3.24 -1.94 5.56
C CYS A 59 3.92 -2.75 6.67
N ARG A 60 5.13 -3.23 6.44
CA ARG A 60 5.93 -3.97 7.42
C ARG A 60 6.17 -3.14 8.68
N ALA A 61 6.52 -1.87 8.53
CA ALA A 61 6.79 -1.00 9.66
C ALA A 61 5.54 -0.73 10.50
N MET A 62 4.38 -0.54 9.87
CA MET A 62 3.10 -0.37 10.58
C MET A 62 2.72 -1.65 11.36
N LEU A 63 2.95 -2.83 10.80
CA LEU A 63 2.74 -4.10 11.49
C LEU A 63 3.73 -4.27 12.66
N THR A 64 5.02 -4.00 12.44
CA THR A 64 6.06 -4.09 13.48
C THR A 64 5.81 -3.11 14.63
N ALA A 65 5.40 -1.89 14.30
CA ALA A 65 5.03 -0.86 15.29
C ALA A 65 3.66 -1.08 15.94
N ARG A 66 2.97 -2.16 15.58
CA ARG A 66 1.64 -2.51 16.07
C ARG A 66 0.58 -1.42 15.84
N TRP A 67 0.68 -0.70 14.74
CA TRP A 67 -0.42 0.14 14.30
C TRP A 67 -1.52 -0.71 13.67
N LEU A 68 -1.10 -1.76 13.00
CA LEU A 68 -1.94 -2.78 12.38
C LEU A 68 -1.61 -4.15 12.95
N VAL A 69 -2.63 -5.01 12.95
CA VAL A 69 -2.50 -6.47 13.19
C VAL A 69 -3.12 -7.20 12.02
N ALA A 70 -2.54 -8.34 11.63
CA ALA A 70 -3.05 -9.15 10.53
C ALA A 70 -4.17 -10.07 11.01
N GLU A 71 -5.27 -10.10 10.28
CA GLU A 71 -6.38 -11.05 10.40
C GLU A 71 -6.65 -11.68 9.04
N GLY A 72 -6.07 -12.82 8.76
CA GLY A 72 -6.15 -13.46 7.45
C GLY A 72 -5.52 -12.57 6.37
N GLN A 73 -6.33 -12.11 5.41
CA GLN A 73 -5.91 -11.19 4.35
C GLN A 73 -6.17 -9.71 4.68
N GLU A 74 -6.86 -9.44 5.78
CA GLU A 74 -7.17 -8.08 6.22
C GLU A 74 -6.22 -7.63 7.32
N PHE A 75 -6.16 -6.34 7.51
CA PHE A 75 -5.48 -5.70 8.62
C PHE A 75 -6.50 -4.96 9.48
N LYS A 76 -6.37 -5.08 10.79
CA LYS A 76 -7.15 -4.31 11.74
C LYS A 76 -6.28 -3.25 12.42
N THR A 77 -6.85 -2.07 12.61
CA THR A 77 -6.16 -1.02 13.36
C THR A 77 -6.20 -1.33 14.85
N THR A 78 -5.05 -1.22 15.51
CA THR A 78 -4.98 -1.26 16.97
C THR A 78 -5.43 0.07 17.57
N ARG A 79 -5.57 0.13 18.90
CA ARG A 79 -5.77 1.42 19.59
C ARG A 79 -4.66 2.41 19.27
N LEU A 80 -3.39 1.96 19.38
CA LEU A 80 -2.23 2.77 19.03
C LEU A 80 -2.26 3.21 17.57
N GLY A 81 -2.63 2.30 16.65
CA GLY A 81 -2.75 2.62 15.22
C GLY A 81 -3.77 3.72 14.96
N ARG A 82 -4.94 3.65 15.61
CA ARG A 82 -5.97 4.70 15.48
C ARG A 82 -5.49 6.06 16.00
N GLU A 83 -4.82 6.08 17.16
CA GLU A 83 -4.24 7.31 17.72
C GLU A 83 -3.22 7.92 16.76
N LYS A 84 -2.34 7.10 16.18
CA LYS A 84 -1.31 7.56 15.24
C LYS A 84 -1.91 8.03 13.89
N LEU A 85 -2.87 7.30 13.36
CA LEU A 85 -3.58 7.70 12.12
C LEU A 85 -4.35 9.00 12.33
N SER A 86 -5.02 9.15 13.46
CA SER A 86 -5.72 10.39 13.82
C SER A 86 -4.76 11.58 13.91
N ALA A 87 -3.56 11.40 14.46
CA ALA A 87 -2.53 12.44 14.50
C ALA A 87 -2.05 12.87 13.10
N LEU A 88 -2.23 12.02 12.08
CA LEU A 88 -1.98 12.32 10.66
C LEU A 88 -3.22 12.92 9.96
N GLY A 89 -4.33 13.12 10.68
CA GLY A 89 -5.59 13.54 10.10
C GLY A 89 -6.33 12.46 9.32
N ILE A 90 -6.00 11.18 9.56
CA ILE A 90 -6.63 10.03 8.91
C ILE A 90 -7.69 9.43 9.84
N ASP A 91 -8.95 9.50 9.41
CA ASP A 91 -10.07 8.94 10.15
C ASP A 91 -10.13 7.41 9.97
N SER A 92 -9.85 6.69 11.04
CA SER A 92 -9.95 5.22 11.09
C SER A 92 -11.31 4.71 11.61
N SER A 93 -12.27 5.59 11.96
CA SER A 93 -13.61 5.18 12.40
C SER A 93 -14.41 4.49 11.28
N ARG A 94 -14.02 4.69 10.03
CA ARG A 94 -14.62 4.07 8.84
C ARG A 94 -14.33 2.57 8.72
N GLU A 95 -13.40 2.03 9.52
CA GLU A 95 -13.05 0.59 9.52
C GLU A 95 -14.29 -0.32 9.64
N TYR A 96 -15.35 0.17 10.26
CA TYR A 96 -16.57 -0.58 10.55
C TYR A 96 -17.79 -0.19 9.70
N LYS A 97 -17.67 0.78 8.79
CA LYS A 97 -18.83 1.39 8.12
C LYS A 97 -18.83 1.26 6.59
N GLY A 98 -17.74 0.79 5.98
CA GLY A 98 -17.59 0.76 4.53
C GLY A 98 -17.96 -0.57 3.88
N ARG A 99 -18.38 -0.54 2.60
CA ARG A 99 -18.52 -1.74 1.75
C ARG A 99 -17.17 -2.28 1.30
N ARG A 100 -16.15 -1.43 1.24
CA ARG A 100 -14.77 -1.77 0.91
C ARG A 100 -14.02 -2.10 2.19
N ALA A 101 -13.12 -3.10 2.13
CA ALA A 101 -12.22 -3.38 3.24
C ALA A 101 -11.42 -2.12 3.61
N PHE A 102 -11.40 -1.77 4.89
CA PHE A 102 -10.70 -0.58 5.37
C PHE A 102 -9.19 -0.72 5.16
N ALA A 103 -8.61 -1.81 5.59
CA ALA A 103 -7.20 -2.13 5.39
C ALA A 103 -7.02 -3.60 5.03
N ARG A 104 -6.28 -3.88 3.97
CA ARG A 104 -6.00 -5.25 3.53
C ARG A 104 -4.61 -5.38 2.93
N GLY A 105 -4.09 -6.60 2.91
CA GLY A 105 -2.85 -6.92 2.21
C GLY A 105 -3.11 -7.11 0.72
N CYS A 106 -2.40 -6.35 -0.12
CA CYS A 106 -2.29 -6.61 -1.55
C CYS A 106 -0.88 -7.13 -1.82
N VAL A 107 -0.75 -8.28 -2.50
CA VAL A 107 0.57 -8.86 -2.75
C VAL A 107 1.28 -8.08 -3.86
N ASP A 108 2.43 -7.51 -3.52
CA ASP A 108 3.22 -6.75 -4.48
C ASP A 108 3.73 -7.62 -5.63
N LEU A 109 3.58 -7.12 -6.85
CA LEU A 109 3.99 -7.81 -8.08
C LEU A 109 5.47 -8.18 -8.08
N THR A 110 6.32 -7.30 -7.55
CA THR A 110 7.78 -7.41 -7.65
C THR A 110 8.43 -7.93 -6.38
N GLN A 111 7.91 -7.51 -5.22
CA GLN A 111 8.45 -7.89 -3.91
C GLN A 111 7.87 -9.21 -3.39
N ARG A 112 6.74 -9.67 -3.94
CA ARG A 112 6.01 -10.88 -3.52
C ARG A 112 5.68 -10.89 -2.02
N ARG A 113 5.47 -9.71 -1.46
CA ARG A 113 5.12 -9.44 -0.06
C ARG A 113 3.91 -8.51 -0.01
N PRO A 114 3.14 -8.53 1.07
CA PRO A 114 1.98 -7.65 1.19
C PRO A 114 2.41 -6.19 1.32
N HIS A 115 1.69 -5.31 0.63
CA HIS A 115 1.63 -3.88 0.87
C HIS A 115 0.20 -3.48 1.20
N LEU A 116 0.02 -2.30 1.78
CA LEU A 116 -1.26 -1.86 2.30
C LEU A 116 -2.17 -1.35 1.19
N ALA A 117 -3.33 -1.97 1.08
CA ALA A 117 -4.42 -1.63 0.18
C ALA A 117 -5.70 -1.34 0.98
N GLY A 118 -6.82 -1.24 0.30
CA GLY A 118 -8.10 -0.88 0.89
C GLY A 118 -8.26 0.63 1.02
N GLU A 119 -9.24 1.08 1.80
CA GLU A 119 -9.51 2.50 2.01
C GLU A 119 -8.31 3.20 2.67
N LEU A 120 -7.68 2.56 3.66
CA LEU A 120 -6.50 3.10 4.35
C LEU A 120 -5.31 3.24 3.41
N GLY A 121 -5.08 2.27 2.51
CA GLY A 121 -3.99 2.35 1.52
C GLY A 121 -4.16 3.53 0.58
N ALA A 122 -5.40 3.78 0.10
CA ALA A 122 -5.73 4.92 -0.74
C ALA A 122 -5.56 6.25 0.01
N THR A 123 -6.10 6.33 1.22
CA THR A 123 -6.02 7.54 2.06
C THR A 123 -4.56 7.90 2.40
N LEU A 124 -3.72 6.89 2.67
CA LEU A 124 -2.30 7.12 2.92
C LEU A 124 -1.56 7.62 1.67
N LEU A 125 -1.87 7.11 0.48
CA LEU A 125 -1.27 7.63 -0.75
C LEU A 125 -1.67 9.10 -0.96
N ASP A 126 -2.95 9.45 -0.77
CA ASP A 126 -3.41 10.82 -0.89
C ASP A 126 -2.75 11.74 0.17
N PHE A 127 -2.57 11.24 1.38
CA PHE A 127 -1.82 11.93 2.43
C PHE A 127 -0.37 12.18 1.99
N TYR A 128 0.34 11.17 1.49
CA TYR A 128 1.74 11.32 1.05
C TYR A 128 1.89 12.30 -0.12
N VAL A 129 0.93 12.34 -1.04
CA VAL A 129 0.91 13.30 -2.15
C VAL A 129 0.65 14.71 -1.62
N ARG A 130 -0.32 14.90 -0.73
CA ARG A 130 -0.64 16.19 -0.11
C ARG A 130 0.53 16.76 0.68
N GLU A 131 1.25 15.91 1.42
CA GLU A 131 2.45 16.31 2.17
C GLU A 131 3.68 16.54 1.29
N GLY A 132 3.58 16.28 -0.02
CA GLY A 132 4.70 16.39 -0.93
C GLY A 132 5.80 15.33 -0.72
N TRP A 133 5.47 14.19 -0.08
CA TRP A 133 6.40 13.08 0.08
C TRP A 133 6.48 12.21 -1.17
N VAL A 134 5.38 12.16 -1.91
CA VAL A 134 5.23 11.39 -3.15
C VAL A 134 4.74 12.33 -4.25
N LEU A 135 5.38 12.27 -5.41
CA LEU A 135 4.93 12.95 -6.63
C LEU A 135 4.42 11.92 -7.62
N ARG A 136 3.24 12.15 -8.16
CA ARG A 136 2.67 11.34 -9.24
C ARG A 136 3.20 11.85 -10.59
N THR A 137 3.59 10.93 -11.45
CA THR A 137 3.93 11.24 -12.85
C THR A 137 2.66 11.05 -13.69
N ARG A 138 2.37 12.04 -14.55
CA ARG A 138 1.22 11.96 -15.47
C ARG A 138 1.38 10.75 -16.39
N ASP A 139 0.27 10.06 -16.62
CA ASP A 139 0.18 8.88 -17.51
C ASP A 139 1.15 7.74 -17.18
N SER A 140 1.66 7.70 -15.94
CA SER A 140 2.57 6.68 -15.44
C SER A 140 2.10 6.13 -14.09
N ARG A 141 2.41 4.86 -13.86
CA ARG A 141 2.26 4.26 -12.52
C ARG A 141 3.45 4.53 -11.62
N VAL A 142 4.59 4.91 -12.18
CA VAL A 142 5.77 5.29 -11.39
C VAL A 142 5.45 6.54 -10.58
N VAL A 143 5.84 6.53 -9.31
CA VAL A 143 5.82 7.69 -8.44
C VAL A 143 7.22 7.99 -7.95
N THR A 144 7.50 9.25 -7.75
CA THR A 144 8.79 9.71 -7.21
C THR A 144 8.65 9.95 -5.72
N ILE A 145 9.51 9.32 -4.92
CA ILE A 145 9.67 9.66 -3.52
C ILE A 145 10.58 10.86 -3.42
N THR A 146 10.10 11.95 -2.85
CA THR A 146 10.88 13.20 -2.74
C THR A 146 11.95 13.07 -1.63
N PRO A 147 12.96 13.96 -1.58
CA PRO A 147 13.88 14.01 -0.45
C PRO A 147 13.18 14.15 0.91
N ARG A 148 12.11 14.97 0.97
CA ARG A 148 11.23 15.09 2.16
C ARG A 148 10.53 13.76 2.47
N GLY A 149 10.03 13.07 1.44
CA GLY A 149 9.42 11.75 1.58
C GLY A 149 10.40 10.71 2.11
N HIS A 150 11.61 10.65 1.54
CA HIS A 150 12.66 9.77 2.04
C HIS A 150 13.01 10.04 3.52
N GLN A 151 13.05 11.30 3.92
CA GLN A 151 13.29 11.66 5.31
C GLN A 151 12.12 11.22 6.21
N ALA A 152 10.87 11.44 5.79
CA ALA A 152 9.68 11.04 6.53
C ALA A 152 9.59 9.52 6.68
N PHE A 153 9.79 8.75 5.62
CA PHE A 153 9.75 7.29 5.67
C PHE A 153 10.88 6.67 6.50
N ARG A 154 12.08 7.30 6.55
CA ARG A 154 13.18 6.86 7.41
C ARG A 154 12.92 7.09 8.90
N ARG A 155 12.19 8.12 9.27
CA ARG A 155 11.85 8.44 10.68
C ARG A 155 10.83 7.51 11.31
N LYS A 156 10.53 6.37 10.69
CA LYS A 156 9.46 5.39 10.93
C LYS A 156 8.13 5.86 10.32
N PRO A 157 7.49 5.02 9.48
CA PRO A 157 6.21 5.34 8.86
C PRO A 157 5.20 5.73 9.94
N GLY A 158 4.70 6.94 9.85
CA GLY A 158 3.72 7.47 10.77
C GLY A 158 4.25 8.04 12.09
N VAL A 159 5.53 8.36 12.21
CA VAL A 159 6.04 9.11 13.35
C VAL A 159 6.68 10.40 12.82
N SER A 160 5.87 11.40 12.64
CA SER A 160 6.33 12.78 12.55
C SER A 160 5.37 13.65 13.34
N THR A 161 5.75 14.02 14.45
CA THR A 161 5.72 15.37 14.97
C THR A 161 7.10 15.66 15.48
#